data_afb873edee8940cbc5e9bb963db8157a
#
_entry.id   afb873edee8940cbc5e9bb963db8157a
#
_cell.length_a   1.000
_cell.length_b   1.000
_cell.length_c   1.000
_cell.angle_alpha   90.00
_cell.angle_beta   90.00
_cell.angle_gamma   90.00
#
_symmetry.space_group_name_H-M   'P 1'
#
loop_
_entity.id
_entity.type
_entity.pdbx_description
1 polymer ?
#
loop_
_entity_poly.entity_id
_entity_poly.type
_entity_poly.pdbx_seq_one_letter_code
_entity_poly.pdbx_strand_id
1 'polypeptide(L)'
;MSDTTLRQLKLLEILPRQPFKKSPQTLQDELSQTGFEVSIRTIQRDLKVLSGILPLVSDERDKPYGWSWHKSAQGLNPAMDPIEALTFSLAEEYLEPIMPSKNFKRMKIFFDRAKNVLNEMDKSSIKRWRDNVRVVPQWQSLIA
;
A
#
# COMPACT_ATOMS: atom_id res chain seq x y z
N MET A 1 19.70 15.69 4.34
CA MET A 1 19.36 14.89 3.15
C MET A 1 19.37 15.76 1.91
N SER A 2 19.84 15.21 0.81
CA SER A 2 19.82 15.94 -0.46
C SER A 2 18.39 15.93 -1.04
N ASP A 3 18.12 16.94 -1.87
CA ASP A 3 16.83 17.01 -2.57
C ASP A 3 16.60 15.79 -3.45
N THR A 4 17.67 15.22 -4.00
CA THR A 4 17.59 14.00 -4.80
C THR A 4 17.04 12.83 -3.97
N THR A 5 17.55 12.64 -2.76
CA THR A 5 17.09 11.57 -1.88
C THR A 5 15.61 11.74 -1.52
N LEU A 6 15.21 12.96 -1.15
CA LEU A 6 13.81 13.24 -0.79
C LEU A 6 12.89 13.04 -1.98
N ARG A 7 13.31 13.46 -3.17
CA ARG A 7 12.55 13.26 -4.39
C ARG A 7 12.38 11.77 -4.70
N GLN A 8 13.45 10.99 -4.57
CA GLN A 8 13.38 9.55 -4.84
C GLN A 8 12.48 8.83 -3.84
N LEU A 9 12.53 9.22 -2.56
CA LEU A 9 11.64 8.66 -1.55
C LEU A 9 10.17 8.98 -1.86
N LYS A 10 9.90 10.22 -2.27
CA LYS A 10 8.54 10.62 -2.64
C LYS A 10 8.07 9.86 -3.87
N LEU A 11 8.94 9.67 -4.84
CA LEU A 11 8.63 8.92 -6.05
C LEU A 11 8.22 7.48 -5.71
N LEU A 12 8.97 6.83 -4.82
CA LEU A 12 8.65 5.48 -4.37
C LEU A 12 7.31 5.43 -3.63
N GLU A 13 6.99 6.47 -2.88
CA GLU A 13 5.73 6.57 -2.14
C GLU A 13 4.52 6.66 -3.06
N ILE A 14 4.63 7.44 -4.16
CA ILE A 14 3.49 7.69 -5.04
C ILE A 14 3.33 6.63 -6.15
N LEU A 15 4.32 5.76 -6.35
CA LEU A 15 4.20 4.69 -7.34
C LEU A 15 3.14 3.69 -6.91
N PRO A 16 2.23 3.30 -7.82
CA PRO A 16 1.24 2.29 -7.53
C PRO A 16 1.84 0.89 -7.63
N ARG A 17 1.07 -0.10 -7.26
CA ARG A 17 1.42 -1.50 -7.41
C ARG A 17 0.75 -2.07 -8.65
N GLN A 18 1.39 -3.02 -9.32
CA GLN A 18 0.77 -3.72 -10.44
C GLN A 18 -0.63 -4.25 -10.04
N PRO A 19 -1.62 -4.24 -10.92
CA PRO A 19 -1.56 -3.91 -12.37
C PRO A 19 -1.63 -2.42 -12.68
N PHE A 20 -1.75 -1.57 -11.67
CA PHE A 20 -1.78 -0.13 -11.88
C PHE A 20 -0.40 0.40 -12.26
N LYS A 21 -0.38 1.49 -12.99
CA LYS A 21 0.87 2.13 -13.40
C LYS A 21 0.66 3.63 -13.53
N LYS A 22 1.75 4.40 -13.41
CA LYS A 22 1.75 5.84 -13.63
C LYS A 22 2.83 6.20 -14.64
N SER A 23 2.47 7.05 -15.59
CA SER A 23 3.42 7.54 -16.57
C SER A 23 4.38 8.56 -15.95
N PRO A 24 5.56 8.79 -16.56
CA PRO A 24 6.45 9.84 -16.06
C PRO A 24 5.79 11.21 -16.03
N GLN A 25 4.88 11.52 -16.94
CA GLN A 25 4.13 12.78 -16.94
C GLN A 25 3.25 12.91 -15.70
N THR A 26 2.51 11.84 -15.35
CA THR A 26 1.68 11.83 -14.15
C THR A 26 2.54 11.98 -12.90
N LEU A 27 3.68 11.28 -12.86
CA LEU A 27 4.60 11.37 -11.73
C LEU A 27 5.18 12.78 -11.61
N GLN A 28 5.50 13.42 -12.73
CA GLN A 28 5.97 14.81 -12.74
C GLN A 28 4.94 15.74 -12.12
N ASP A 29 3.69 15.60 -12.52
CA ASP A 29 2.59 16.43 -11.99
C ASP A 29 2.43 16.25 -10.48
N GLU A 30 2.44 15.00 -10.02
CA GLU A 30 2.29 14.70 -8.59
C GLU A 30 3.48 15.20 -7.76
N LEU A 31 4.71 15.07 -8.28
CA LEU A 31 5.89 15.60 -7.63
C LEU A 31 5.85 17.13 -7.55
N SER A 32 5.39 17.77 -8.64
CA SER A 32 5.25 19.23 -8.67
C SER A 32 4.30 19.72 -7.58
N GLN A 33 3.20 19.00 -7.36
CA GLN A 33 2.24 19.36 -6.32
C GLN A 33 2.84 19.29 -4.91
N THR A 34 3.88 18.52 -4.73
CA THR A 34 4.55 18.36 -3.43
C THR A 34 5.86 19.15 -3.33
N GLY A 35 6.13 20.03 -4.30
CA GLY A 35 7.27 20.92 -4.26
C GLY A 35 8.51 20.47 -5.01
N PHE A 36 8.44 19.37 -5.76
CA PHE A 36 9.57 18.86 -6.53
C PHE A 36 9.39 19.18 -8.02
N GLU A 37 10.04 20.25 -8.46
CA GLU A 37 10.00 20.67 -9.87
C GLU A 37 11.18 20.03 -10.61
N VAL A 38 10.89 18.96 -11.36
CA VAL A 38 11.91 18.20 -12.10
C VAL A 38 11.42 17.85 -13.49
N SER A 39 12.37 17.60 -14.40
CA SER A 39 12.05 17.19 -15.76
C SER A 39 11.65 15.72 -15.80
N ILE A 40 10.94 15.35 -16.87
CA ILE A 40 10.58 13.95 -17.13
C ILE A 40 11.84 13.10 -17.26
N ARG A 41 12.89 13.64 -17.87
CA ARG A 41 14.15 12.94 -18.00
C ARG A 41 14.77 12.59 -16.66
N THR A 42 14.69 13.51 -15.68
CA THR A 42 15.19 13.27 -14.33
C THR A 42 14.39 12.15 -13.65
N ILE A 43 13.06 12.16 -13.82
CA ILE A 43 12.18 11.13 -13.27
C ILE A 43 12.52 9.76 -13.87
N GLN A 44 12.68 9.70 -15.19
CA GLN A 44 13.04 8.45 -15.87
C GLN A 44 14.40 7.91 -15.39
N ARG A 45 15.36 8.80 -15.18
CA ARG A 45 16.66 8.42 -14.65
C ARG A 45 16.55 7.87 -13.25
N ASP A 46 15.80 8.56 -12.37
CA ASP A 46 15.57 8.10 -11.01
C ASP A 46 14.92 6.72 -10.99
N LEU A 47 13.89 6.51 -11.82
CA LEU A 47 13.19 5.23 -11.89
C LEU A 47 14.12 4.10 -12.33
N LYS A 48 14.99 4.36 -13.31
CA LYS A 48 15.97 3.36 -13.76
C LYS A 48 16.97 3.01 -12.68
N VAL A 49 17.46 4.01 -11.96
CA VAL A 49 18.40 3.79 -10.86
C VAL A 49 17.74 2.98 -9.75
N LEU A 50 16.53 3.38 -9.36
CA LEU A 50 15.79 2.71 -8.30
C LEU A 50 15.39 1.29 -8.69
N SER A 51 15.06 1.05 -9.95
CA SER A 51 14.68 -0.29 -10.43
C SER A 51 15.83 -1.28 -10.40
N GLY A 52 17.07 -0.78 -10.33
CA GLY A 52 18.24 -1.64 -10.18
C GLY A 52 18.39 -2.24 -8.79
N ILE A 53 17.73 -1.68 -7.79
CA ILE A 53 17.83 -2.12 -6.40
C ILE A 53 16.48 -2.47 -5.78
N LEU A 54 15.38 -2.03 -6.38
CA LEU A 54 14.03 -2.25 -5.85
C LEU A 54 13.16 -2.91 -6.93
N PRO A 55 12.12 -3.66 -6.53
CA PRO A 55 11.28 -4.37 -7.48
C PRO A 55 10.27 -3.44 -8.17
N LEU A 56 10.79 -2.48 -8.93
CA LEU A 56 10.01 -1.60 -9.79
C LEU A 56 9.97 -2.18 -11.20
N VAL A 57 8.83 -2.05 -11.86
CA VAL A 57 8.63 -2.56 -13.21
C VAL A 57 8.11 -1.47 -14.13
N SER A 58 8.57 -1.51 -15.37
CA SER A 58 8.11 -0.64 -16.45
C SER A 58 7.15 -1.43 -17.32
N ASP A 59 5.94 -0.92 -17.50
CA ASP A 59 4.93 -1.55 -18.34
C ASP A 59 4.82 -0.78 -19.66
N GLU A 60 5.32 -1.39 -20.72
CA GLU A 60 5.34 -0.82 -22.07
C GLU A 60 4.33 -1.48 -23.02
N ARG A 61 3.45 -2.35 -22.50
CA ARG A 61 2.48 -3.07 -23.33
C ARG A 61 1.42 -2.15 -23.91
N ASP A 62 0.97 -1.17 -23.13
CA ASP A 62 -0.06 -0.21 -23.53
C ASP A 62 0.42 1.20 -23.28
N LYS A 63 0.07 2.12 -24.19
CA LYS A 63 0.35 3.54 -24.00
C LYS A 63 -0.73 4.18 -23.13
N PRO A 64 -0.37 5.12 -22.25
CA PRO A 64 1.00 5.58 -21.96
C PRO A 64 1.78 4.55 -21.16
N TYR A 65 3.07 4.41 -21.46
CA TYR A 65 3.96 3.54 -20.70
C TYR A 65 4.04 4.05 -19.27
N GLY A 66 4.10 3.14 -18.32
CA GLY A 66 4.07 3.51 -16.92
C GLY A 66 4.94 2.63 -16.06
N TRP A 67 5.15 3.11 -14.86
CA TRP A 67 5.95 2.44 -13.84
C TRP A 67 5.06 2.06 -12.66
N SER A 68 5.45 0.99 -11.99
CA SER A 68 4.75 0.51 -10.80
C SER A 68 5.68 -0.37 -9.98
N TRP A 69 5.28 -0.63 -8.73
CA TRP A 69 5.86 -1.70 -7.94
C TRP A 69 5.40 -3.04 -8.49
N HIS A 70 6.29 -4.02 -8.48
CA HIS A 70 5.90 -5.39 -8.80
C HIS A 70 4.79 -5.83 -7.84
N LYS A 71 3.88 -6.68 -8.34
CA LYS A 71 2.71 -7.12 -7.56
C LYS A 71 3.06 -7.80 -6.23
N SER A 72 4.25 -8.40 -6.13
CA SER A 72 4.71 -9.06 -4.91
C SER A 72 5.52 -8.13 -4.00
N ALA A 73 5.77 -6.87 -4.43
CA ALA A 73 6.57 -5.92 -3.66
C ALA A 73 5.80 -5.38 -2.46
N GLN A 74 6.53 -5.08 -1.41
CA GLN A 74 5.94 -4.50 -0.20
C GLN A 74 5.92 -2.97 -0.21
N GLY A 75 6.54 -2.34 -1.20
CA GLY A 75 6.64 -0.88 -1.26
C GLY A 75 7.62 -0.34 -0.22
N LEU A 76 7.45 0.92 0.15
CA LEU A 76 8.26 1.55 1.21
C LEU A 76 7.84 1.09 2.59
N ASN A 77 6.55 0.85 2.77
CA ASN A 77 6.01 0.35 4.02
C ASN A 77 5.91 -1.16 3.95
N PRO A 78 6.32 -1.86 5.01
CA PRO A 78 6.13 -3.31 5.03
C PRO A 78 4.66 -3.63 4.75
N ALA A 79 4.41 -4.55 3.86
CA ALA A 79 3.05 -5.01 3.65
C ALA A 79 2.57 -5.64 4.95
N MET A 80 1.34 -5.33 5.31
CA MET A 80 0.68 -5.99 6.41
C MET A 80 0.56 -7.47 6.04
N ASP A 81 0.99 -8.39 6.93
CA ASP A 81 0.82 -9.80 6.64
C ASP A 81 -0.67 -10.18 6.78
N PRO A 82 -1.09 -11.34 6.23
CA PRO A 82 -2.51 -11.72 6.29
C PRO A 82 -3.08 -11.84 7.70
N ILE A 83 -2.28 -12.26 8.69
CA ILE A 83 -2.73 -12.35 10.08
C ILE A 83 -3.01 -10.95 10.63
N GLU A 84 -2.08 -10.02 10.39
CA GLU A 84 -2.27 -8.63 10.82
C GLU A 84 -3.48 -8.01 10.13
N ALA A 85 -3.64 -8.24 8.83
CA ALA A 85 -4.78 -7.71 8.07
C ALA A 85 -6.11 -8.24 8.61
N LEU A 86 -6.18 -9.54 8.92
CA LEU A 86 -7.38 -10.13 9.50
C LEU A 86 -7.65 -9.55 10.88
N THR A 87 -6.61 -9.38 11.70
CA THR A 87 -6.72 -8.79 13.03
C THR A 87 -7.29 -7.39 12.97
N PHE A 88 -6.75 -6.54 12.08
CA PHE A 88 -7.27 -5.18 11.91
C PHE A 88 -8.70 -5.17 11.39
N SER A 89 -9.04 -6.08 10.50
CA SER A 89 -10.40 -6.17 9.94
C SER A 89 -11.42 -6.54 11.03
N LEU A 90 -11.07 -7.49 11.90
CA LEU A 90 -11.91 -7.86 13.04
C LEU A 90 -11.99 -6.73 14.04
N ALA A 91 -10.86 -6.06 14.32
CA ALA A 91 -10.82 -4.93 15.24
C ALA A 91 -11.72 -3.79 14.76
N GLU A 92 -11.79 -3.55 13.45
CA GLU A 92 -12.67 -2.52 12.90
C GLU A 92 -14.11 -2.77 13.30
N GLU A 93 -14.60 -3.99 13.10
CA GLU A 93 -15.98 -4.35 13.45
C GLU A 93 -16.25 -4.20 14.96
N TYR A 94 -15.26 -4.54 15.76
CA TYR A 94 -15.40 -4.52 17.21
C TYR A 94 -15.29 -3.11 17.78
N LEU A 95 -14.40 -2.29 17.25
CA LEU A 95 -14.11 -0.96 17.79
C LEU A 95 -15.04 0.12 17.28
N GLU A 96 -15.63 -0.06 16.10
CA GLU A 96 -16.50 0.95 15.51
C GLU A 96 -17.59 1.45 16.47
N PRO A 97 -18.34 0.56 17.16
CA PRO A 97 -19.41 1.02 18.03
C PRO A 97 -18.95 1.61 19.37
N ILE A 98 -17.70 1.38 19.78
CA ILE A 98 -17.22 1.80 21.10
C ILE A 98 -16.15 2.88 21.06
N MET A 99 -15.51 3.08 19.89
CA MET A 99 -14.42 4.05 19.77
C MET A 99 -14.99 5.42 19.38
N PRO A 100 -14.53 6.52 20.03
CA PRO A 100 -14.91 7.85 19.59
C PRO A 100 -14.58 8.05 18.10
N SER A 101 -15.49 8.69 17.37
CA SER A 101 -15.36 8.82 15.91
C SER A 101 -14.06 9.50 15.48
N LYS A 102 -13.54 10.43 16.29
CA LYS A 102 -12.28 11.10 16.01
C LYS A 102 -11.10 10.11 16.01
N ASN A 103 -11.08 9.22 17.00
CA ASN A 103 -10.04 8.21 17.13
C ASN A 103 -10.20 7.12 16.06
N PHE A 104 -11.43 6.74 15.75
CA PHE A 104 -11.72 5.77 14.71
C PHE A 104 -11.21 6.24 13.35
N LYS A 105 -11.39 7.52 13.03
CA LYS A 105 -10.90 8.11 11.79
C LYS A 105 -9.37 8.02 11.67
N ARG A 106 -8.66 8.15 12.79
CA ARG A 106 -7.19 8.01 12.79
C ARG A 106 -6.75 6.58 12.47
N MET A 107 -7.56 5.61 12.87
CA MET A 107 -7.27 4.20 12.62
C MET A 107 -7.69 3.74 11.23
N LYS A 108 -8.47 4.54 10.52
CA LYS A 108 -9.05 4.15 9.24
C LYS A 108 -8.00 3.76 8.20
N ILE A 109 -6.84 4.42 8.21
CA ILE A 109 -5.77 4.10 7.26
C ILE A 109 -5.29 2.66 7.43
N PHE A 110 -5.23 2.16 8.66
CA PHE A 110 -4.84 0.79 8.95
C PHE A 110 -5.92 -0.20 8.52
N PHE A 111 -7.18 0.15 8.76
CA PHE A 111 -8.31 -0.69 8.35
C PHE A 111 -8.42 -0.80 6.83
N ASP A 112 -8.22 0.32 6.12
CA ASP A 112 -8.25 0.32 4.66
C ASP A 112 -7.08 -0.50 4.09
N ARG A 113 -5.90 -0.39 4.71
CA ARG A 113 -4.73 -1.18 4.32
C ARG A 113 -5.00 -2.67 4.51
N ALA A 114 -5.64 -3.03 5.63
CA ALA A 114 -6.01 -4.41 5.91
C ALA A 114 -7.00 -4.96 4.87
N LYS A 115 -8.00 -4.17 4.51
CA LYS A 115 -8.95 -4.54 3.46
C LYS A 115 -8.28 -4.82 2.13
N ASN A 116 -7.31 -3.96 1.76
CA ASN A 116 -6.58 -4.13 0.52
C ASN A 116 -5.77 -5.43 0.51
N VAL A 117 -5.11 -5.75 1.63
CA VAL A 117 -4.36 -7.01 1.75
C VAL A 117 -5.29 -8.21 1.61
N LEU A 118 -6.43 -8.19 2.30
CA LEU A 118 -7.39 -9.30 2.25
C LEU A 118 -8.02 -9.46 0.86
N ASN A 119 -8.27 -8.35 0.17
CA ASN A 119 -8.82 -8.38 -1.18
C ASN A 119 -7.85 -8.96 -2.21
N GLU A 120 -6.56 -8.87 -1.96
CA GLU A 120 -5.53 -9.44 -2.83
C GLU A 120 -5.32 -10.93 -2.59
N MET A 121 -5.83 -11.47 -1.50
CA MET A 121 -5.74 -12.90 -1.20
C MET A 121 -6.80 -13.67 -1.99
N ASP A 122 -6.50 -14.93 -2.33
CA ASP A 122 -7.53 -15.77 -2.93
C ASP A 122 -8.58 -16.16 -1.88
N LYS A 123 -9.76 -16.50 -2.36
CA LYS A 123 -10.90 -16.80 -1.49
C LYS A 123 -10.65 -17.99 -0.57
N SER A 124 -9.87 -18.95 -1.02
CA SER A 124 -9.59 -20.15 -0.22
C SER A 124 -8.68 -19.82 0.94
N SER A 125 -7.69 -18.94 0.73
CA SER A 125 -6.82 -18.46 1.80
C SER A 125 -7.61 -17.67 2.83
N ILE A 126 -8.51 -16.79 2.40
CA ILE A 126 -9.35 -15.99 3.29
C ILE A 126 -10.24 -16.91 4.14
N LYS A 127 -10.84 -17.93 3.52
CA LYS A 127 -11.66 -18.89 4.24
C LYS A 127 -10.86 -19.64 5.29
N ARG A 128 -9.64 -20.06 4.94
CA ARG A 128 -8.74 -20.76 5.87
C ARG A 128 -8.43 -19.90 7.08
N TRP A 129 -8.14 -18.63 6.86
CA TRP A 129 -7.86 -17.69 7.92
C TRP A 129 -9.06 -17.46 8.83
N ARG A 130 -10.24 -17.32 8.25
CA ARG A 130 -11.49 -17.18 9.03
C ARG A 130 -11.78 -18.41 9.87
N ASP A 131 -11.52 -19.59 9.34
CA ASP A 131 -11.70 -20.82 10.08
C ASP A 131 -10.75 -20.93 11.27
N ASN A 132 -9.52 -20.44 11.11
CA ASN A 132 -8.54 -20.42 12.19
C ASN A 132 -8.88 -19.42 13.30
N VAL A 133 -9.75 -18.45 13.05
CA VAL A 133 -10.14 -17.40 13.99
C VAL A 133 -11.44 -17.76 14.72
N ARG A 134 -11.86 -19.02 14.71
CA ARG A 134 -13.01 -19.49 15.50
C ARG A 134 -12.79 -19.43 17.01
N VAL A 135 -11.59 -19.04 17.44
CA VAL A 135 -11.30 -18.76 18.86
C VAL A 135 -11.92 -17.44 19.33
N VAL A 136 -12.46 -16.60 18.45
CA VAL A 136 -13.05 -15.31 18.78
C VAL A 136 -14.17 -15.43 19.86
N PRO A 137 -15.11 -16.40 19.78
CA PRO A 137 -16.11 -16.54 20.83
C PRO A 137 -15.50 -16.82 22.21
N GLN A 138 -14.43 -17.62 22.28
CA GLN A 138 -13.74 -17.88 23.56
C GLN A 138 -13.05 -16.63 24.05
N TRP A 139 -12.50 -15.85 23.16
CA TRP A 139 -11.83 -14.61 23.47
C TRP A 139 -12.81 -13.59 24.05
N GLN A 140 -14.00 -13.50 23.47
CA GLN A 140 -15.06 -12.63 23.95
C GLN A 140 -15.51 -13.01 25.35
N SER A 141 -15.60 -14.30 25.65
CA SER A 141 -15.98 -14.77 26.97
C SER A 141 -14.92 -14.48 28.03
N LEU A 142 -13.64 -14.35 27.63
CA LEU A 142 -12.56 -13.98 28.54
C LEU A 142 -12.59 -12.48 28.89
N ILE A 143 -13.13 -11.66 28.01
CA ILE A 143 -13.21 -10.21 28.17
C ILE A 143 -14.49 -9.79 28.89
N ALA A 144 -15.52 -10.58 28.77
CA ALA A 144 -16.84 -10.28 29.34
C ALA A 144 -16.84 -10.29 30.88
#